data_715aa6e85f9dfc663b01275a84836649
#
_entry.id   715aa6e85f9dfc663b01275a84836649
#
_cell.length_a   1.000
_cell.length_b   1.000
_cell.length_c   1.000
_cell.angle_alpha   90.00
_cell.angle_beta   90.00
_cell.angle_gamma   90.00
#
_symmetry.space_group_name_H-M   'P 1'
#
loop_
_entity.id
_entity.type
_entity.pdbx_description
1 polymer ?
#
loop_
_entity_poly.entity_id
_entity_poly.type
_entity_poly.pdbx_seq_one_letter_code
_entity_poly.pdbx_strand_id
1 'polypeptide(L)'
;MYSDIMILRGLLTAPKHGYEIKKYMERLTGGLLNNNTLYPALRRFEQRGEIEKIAEEVAPGRPQRTVYRITGKGRERLLALLRTADPQVLTKDEEFQVRVGLFDLLPAADRRRIVEVRRERVEHELALQEELAAAAAHAPWGERVLAFTVERLRLELLWLTELEAVLEETG
;
A
#
# COMPACT_ATOMS: atom_id res chain seq x y z
N MET A 1 8.01 -1.16 -0.21
CA MET A 1 7.46 0.20 -0.36
C MET A 1 6.18 0.38 0.45
N TYR A 2 5.27 -0.59 0.43
CA TYR A 2 4.03 -0.63 1.21
C TYR A 2 4.20 -0.26 2.70
N SER A 3 5.12 -0.91 3.43
CA SER A 3 5.38 -0.61 4.84
C SER A 3 5.81 0.83 5.09
N ASP A 4 6.60 1.40 4.18
CA ASP A 4 7.05 2.79 4.29
C ASP A 4 5.88 3.78 4.15
N ILE A 5 5.00 3.53 3.17
CA ILE A 5 3.76 4.31 2.98
C ILE A 5 2.89 4.22 4.25
N MET A 6 2.69 3.02 4.78
CA MET A 6 1.84 2.80 5.95
C MET A 6 2.37 3.50 7.21
N ILE A 7 3.69 3.47 7.44
CA ILE A 7 4.31 4.13 8.59
C ILE A 7 4.16 5.65 8.47
N LEU A 8 4.53 6.24 7.33
CA LEU A 8 4.42 7.68 7.12
C LEU A 8 2.96 8.16 7.15
N ARG A 9 2.03 7.40 6.54
CA ARG A 9 0.59 7.64 6.65
C ARG A 9 0.12 7.68 8.10
N GLY A 10 0.57 6.74 8.92
CA GLY A 10 0.21 6.67 10.34
C GLY A 10 0.55 7.93 11.11
N LEU A 11 1.53 8.72 10.64
CA LEU A 11 1.99 9.96 11.27
C LEU A 11 1.40 11.23 10.64
N LEU A 12 0.57 11.13 9.59
CA LEU A 12 0.04 12.32 8.89
C LEU A 12 -0.86 13.18 9.76
N THR A 13 -1.70 12.56 10.58
CA THR A 13 -2.75 13.25 11.34
C THR A 13 -2.28 13.80 12.68
N ALA A 14 -1.37 13.10 13.34
CA ALA A 14 -0.84 13.49 14.64
C ALA A 14 0.46 12.74 14.96
N PRO A 15 1.31 13.30 15.83
CA PRO A 15 2.43 12.56 16.42
C PRO A 15 1.94 11.30 17.15
N LYS A 16 2.71 10.22 17.09
CA LYS A 16 2.37 8.93 17.71
C LYS A 16 3.58 8.26 18.34
N HIS A 17 3.32 7.50 19.38
CA HIS A 17 4.28 6.56 19.92
C HIS A 17 4.52 5.39 18.95
N GLY A 18 5.72 4.81 18.98
CA GLY A 18 6.05 3.66 18.13
C GLY A 18 5.06 2.50 18.25
N TYR A 19 4.55 2.22 19.48
CA TYR A 19 3.54 1.16 19.68
C TYR A 19 2.16 1.52 19.09
N GLU A 20 1.79 2.80 19.03
CA GLU A 20 0.53 3.25 18.39
C GLU A 20 0.60 3.11 16.88
N ILE A 21 1.77 3.44 16.29
CA ILE A 21 2.04 3.19 14.87
C ILE A 21 1.92 1.69 14.60
N LYS A 22 2.52 0.83 15.43
CA LYS A 22 2.41 -0.62 15.32
C LYS A 22 0.95 -1.08 15.34
N LYS A 23 0.18 -0.68 16.35
CA LYS A 23 -1.24 -1.05 16.50
C LYS A 23 -2.10 -0.57 15.32
N TYR A 24 -1.81 0.63 14.81
CA TYR A 24 -2.45 1.16 13.61
C TYR A 24 -2.16 0.27 12.39
N MET A 25 -0.89 -0.09 12.18
CA MET A 25 -0.48 -0.94 11.07
C MET A 25 -1.07 -2.35 11.18
N GLU A 26 -1.04 -2.97 12.36
CA GLU A 26 -1.62 -4.30 12.61
C GLU A 26 -3.10 -4.36 12.25
N ARG A 27 -3.86 -3.32 12.60
CA ARG A 27 -5.30 -3.23 12.25
C ARG A 27 -5.55 -3.16 10.74
N LEU A 28 -4.70 -2.47 10.00
CA LEU A 28 -4.87 -2.28 8.56
C LEU A 28 -4.32 -3.43 7.73
N THR A 29 -3.34 -4.18 8.25
CA THR A 29 -2.61 -5.21 7.51
C THR A 29 -2.91 -6.63 7.99
N GLY A 30 -3.82 -6.80 8.94
CA GLY A 30 -4.09 -8.12 9.53
C GLY A 30 -2.87 -8.72 10.25
N GLY A 31 -1.94 -7.88 10.76
CA GLY A 31 -0.76 -8.32 11.49
C GLY A 31 0.47 -8.63 10.64
N LEU A 32 0.44 -8.39 9.33
CA LEU A 32 1.56 -8.65 8.41
C LEU A 32 2.84 -7.83 8.72
N LEU A 33 2.69 -6.69 9.43
CA LEU A 33 3.81 -5.83 9.79
C LEU A 33 4.19 -6.01 11.27
N ASN A 34 5.37 -6.51 11.50
CA ASN A 34 5.91 -6.82 12.83
C ASN A 34 6.98 -5.81 13.30
N ASN A 35 7.47 -5.98 14.54
CA ASN A 35 8.50 -5.15 15.13
C ASN A 35 9.81 -5.10 14.32
N ASN A 36 10.13 -6.19 13.62
CA ASN A 36 11.36 -6.28 12.82
C ASN A 36 11.30 -5.40 11.58
N THR A 37 10.11 -5.02 11.14
CA THR A 37 9.92 -4.09 10.01
C THR A 37 9.79 -2.65 10.48
N LEU A 38 9.03 -2.41 11.56
CA LEU A 38 8.69 -1.06 12.01
C LEU A 38 9.89 -0.28 12.58
N TYR A 39 10.59 -0.81 13.59
CA TYR A 39 11.63 -0.06 14.27
C TYR A 39 12.86 0.24 13.40
N PRO A 40 13.34 -0.66 12.53
CA PRO A 40 14.37 -0.32 11.55
C PRO A 40 13.91 0.77 10.57
N ALA A 41 12.64 0.75 10.15
CA ALA A 41 12.09 1.79 9.27
C ALA A 41 12.03 3.16 9.97
N LEU A 42 11.56 3.22 11.24
CA LEU A 42 11.53 4.46 12.01
C LEU A 42 12.95 5.06 12.17
N ARG A 43 13.95 4.25 12.47
CA ARG A 43 15.37 4.70 12.55
C ARG A 43 15.86 5.26 11.21
N ARG A 44 15.55 4.59 10.11
CA ARG A 44 15.92 5.03 8.76
C ARG A 44 15.26 6.36 8.39
N PHE A 45 13.96 6.53 8.71
CA PHE A 45 13.24 7.78 8.48
C PHE A 45 13.79 8.93 9.33
N GLU A 46 14.11 8.67 10.60
CA GLU A 46 14.73 9.64 11.49
C GLU A 46 16.11 10.08 10.96
N GLN A 47 16.98 9.13 10.58
CA GLN A 47 18.30 9.43 10.00
C GLN A 47 18.22 10.29 8.73
N ARG A 48 17.13 10.13 7.95
CA ARG A 48 16.89 10.93 6.74
C ARG A 48 16.20 12.26 7.03
N GLY A 49 15.80 12.51 8.26
CA GLY A 49 15.02 13.69 8.65
C GLY A 49 13.59 13.67 8.11
N GLU A 50 13.05 12.51 7.76
CA GLU A 50 11.68 12.32 7.27
C GLU A 50 10.67 12.25 8.44
N ILE A 51 11.14 11.82 9.62
CA ILE A 51 10.43 11.95 10.90
C ILE A 51 11.38 12.52 11.95
N GLU A 52 10.83 13.03 13.04
CA GLU A 52 11.59 13.52 14.19
C GLU A 52 11.01 12.99 15.50
N LYS A 53 11.86 12.86 16.50
CA LYS A 53 11.47 12.60 17.90
C LYS A 53 11.14 13.93 18.55
N ILE A 54 9.92 14.06 19.10
CA ILE A 54 9.47 15.29 19.75
C ILE A 54 9.32 15.17 21.25
N ALA A 55 9.23 13.96 21.79
CA ALA A 55 9.20 13.69 23.20
C ALA A 55 9.75 12.30 23.52
N GLU A 56 10.41 12.21 24.66
CA GLU A 56 10.78 10.93 25.29
C GLU A 56 10.10 10.90 26.66
N GLU A 57 9.07 10.09 26.81
CA GLU A 57 8.40 9.91 28.09
C GLU A 57 9.13 8.82 28.88
N VAL A 58 9.76 9.24 29.96
CA VAL A 58 10.39 8.34 30.94
C VAL A 58 9.49 8.29 32.17
N ALA A 59 8.78 7.19 32.36
CA ALA A 59 8.03 6.95 33.59
C ALA A 59 8.76 5.88 34.43
N PRO A 60 8.88 6.05 35.77
CA PRO A 60 9.51 5.04 36.62
C PRO A 60 8.88 3.66 36.43
N GLY A 61 9.72 2.64 36.15
CA GLY A 61 9.26 1.25 35.96
C GLY A 61 8.60 0.95 34.61
N ARG A 62 8.58 1.87 33.65
CA ARG A 62 8.05 1.65 32.27
C ARG A 62 9.15 1.84 31.22
N PRO A 63 9.09 1.09 30.10
CA PRO A 63 9.99 1.33 29.00
C PRO A 63 9.86 2.78 28.47
N GLN A 64 11.00 3.37 28.13
CA GLN A 64 11.06 4.69 27.50
C GLN A 64 10.15 4.72 26.26
N ARG A 65 9.28 5.73 26.18
CA ARG A 65 8.33 5.91 25.07
C ARG A 65 8.77 7.09 24.23
N THR A 66 9.04 6.82 22.97
CA THR A 66 9.40 7.85 22.00
C THR A 66 8.20 8.22 21.17
N VAL A 67 7.92 9.52 21.07
CA VAL A 67 6.87 10.10 20.20
C VAL A 67 7.53 10.58 18.91
N TYR A 68 6.99 10.14 17.79
CA TYR A 68 7.45 10.51 16.45
C TYR A 68 6.46 11.45 15.78
N ARG A 69 6.98 12.40 15.01
CA ARG A 69 6.22 13.32 14.15
C ARG A 69 6.78 13.27 12.73
N ILE A 70 5.90 13.30 11.72
CA ILE A 70 6.31 13.44 10.33
C ILE A 70 6.77 14.87 10.05
N THR A 71 7.87 15.03 9.34
CA THR A 71 8.39 16.35 8.89
C THR A 71 7.86 16.73 7.51
N GLY A 72 8.18 17.95 7.02
CA GLY A 72 7.92 18.34 5.62
C GLY A 72 8.56 17.35 4.64
N LYS A 73 9.82 16.98 4.87
CA LYS A 73 10.56 16.00 4.07
C LYS A 73 9.90 14.60 4.08
N GLY A 74 9.33 14.20 5.22
CA GLY A 74 8.57 12.95 5.32
C GLY A 74 7.28 12.97 4.52
N ARG A 75 6.59 14.11 4.47
CA ARG A 75 5.39 14.27 3.61
C ARG A 75 5.75 14.22 2.13
N GLU A 76 6.82 14.89 1.71
CA GLU A 76 7.35 14.81 0.35
C GLU A 76 7.73 13.38 -0.02
N ARG A 77 8.39 12.65 0.90
CA ARG A 77 8.73 11.24 0.71
C ARG A 77 7.49 10.38 0.53
N LEU A 78 6.46 10.56 1.34
CA LEU A 78 5.20 9.85 1.19
C LEU A 78 4.57 10.10 -0.19
N LEU A 79 4.48 11.36 -0.62
CA LEU A 79 3.94 11.69 -1.94
C LEU A 79 4.77 11.07 -3.07
N ALA A 80 6.10 11.09 -2.97
CA ALA A 80 6.96 10.42 -3.94
C ALA A 80 6.73 8.91 -4.02
N LEU A 81 6.53 8.25 -2.87
CA LEU A 81 6.20 6.82 -2.83
C LEU A 81 4.82 6.51 -3.44
N LEU A 82 3.83 7.36 -3.16
CA LEU A 82 2.48 7.19 -3.70
C LEU A 82 2.43 7.37 -5.21
N ARG A 83 3.17 8.34 -5.78
CA ARG A 83 3.25 8.61 -7.22
C ARG A 83 3.93 7.52 -8.04
N THR A 84 4.63 6.58 -7.37
CA THR A 84 5.32 5.50 -8.08
C THR A 84 4.29 4.62 -8.81
N ALA A 85 4.30 4.70 -10.13
CA ALA A 85 3.49 3.89 -11.04
C ALA A 85 4.36 2.83 -11.75
N ASP A 86 5.25 2.18 -11.00
CA ASP A 86 6.08 1.08 -11.51
C ASP A 86 5.22 -0.18 -11.67
N PRO A 87 5.12 -0.77 -12.89
CA PRO A 87 4.34 -1.98 -13.13
C PRO A 87 4.73 -3.14 -12.20
N GLN A 88 6.02 -3.32 -11.89
CA GLN A 88 6.47 -4.39 -10.99
C GLN A 88 6.00 -4.19 -9.54
N VAL A 89 5.90 -2.94 -9.10
CA VAL A 89 5.38 -2.60 -7.78
C VAL A 89 3.88 -2.80 -7.73
N LEU A 90 3.17 -2.32 -8.75
CA LEU A 90 1.71 -2.35 -8.83
C LEU A 90 1.14 -3.74 -9.18
N THR A 91 1.98 -4.78 -9.40
CA THR A 91 1.52 -6.18 -9.42
C THR A 91 1.01 -6.66 -8.07
N LYS A 92 1.48 -6.07 -6.97
CA LYS A 92 1.09 -6.47 -5.62
C LYS A 92 -0.18 -5.74 -5.20
N ASP A 93 -1.19 -6.49 -4.83
CA ASP A 93 -2.51 -5.96 -4.45
C ASP A 93 -2.40 -4.94 -3.33
N GLU A 94 -1.61 -5.22 -2.29
CA GLU A 94 -1.41 -4.29 -1.17
C GLU A 94 -0.72 -2.98 -1.57
N GLU A 95 0.19 -3.00 -2.55
CA GLU A 95 0.84 -1.79 -3.06
C GLU A 95 -0.13 -0.92 -3.86
N PHE A 96 -1.01 -1.53 -4.64
CA PHE A 96 -2.06 -0.81 -5.37
C PHE A 96 -3.12 -0.25 -4.41
N GLN A 97 -3.70 -1.10 -3.56
CA GLN A 97 -4.79 -0.72 -2.65
C GLN A 97 -4.41 0.39 -1.67
N VAL A 98 -3.17 0.38 -1.15
CA VAL A 98 -2.72 1.46 -0.25
C VAL A 98 -2.66 2.81 -0.96
N ARG A 99 -2.34 2.84 -2.26
CA ARG A 99 -2.35 4.07 -3.06
C ARG A 99 -3.75 4.56 -3.32
N VAL A 100 -4.66 3.67 -3.75
CA VAL A 100 -6.08 4.02 -3.94
C VAL A 100 -6.67 4.62 -2.66
N GLY A 101 -6.40 4.02 -1.50
CA GLY A 101 -6.84 4.54 -0.20
C GLY A 101 -6.21 5.88 0.22
N LEU A 102 -5.31 6.46 -0.59
CA LEU A 102 -4.65 7.74 -0.36
C LEU A 102 -4.71 8.66 -1.60
N PHE A 103 -5.59 8.37 -2.54
CA PHE A 103 -5.75 9.17 -3.76
C PHE A 103 -6.09 10.64 -3.48
N ASP A 104 -6.75 10.94 -2.37
CA ASP A 104 -6.99 12.33 -1.94
C ASP A 104 -5.71 13.18 -1.79
N LEU A 105 -4.56 12.53 -1.58
CA LEU A 105 -3.27 13.18 -1.48
C LEU A 105 -2.58 13.39 -2.84
N LEU A 106 -3.12 12.84 -3.92
CA LEU A 106 -2.50 12.85 -5.24
C LEU A 106 -3.28 13.72 -6.24
N PRO A 107 -2.57 14.39 -7.17
CA PRO A 107 -3.19 15.01 -8.34
C PRO A 107 -3.93 13.97 -9.21
N ALA A 108 -4.97 14.42 -9.92
CA ALA A 108 -5.77 13.55 -10.79
C ALA A 108 -4.93 12.80 -11.84
N ALA A 109 -3.91 13.43 -12.41
CA ALA A 109 -3.02 12.80 -13.39
C ALA A 109 -2.26 11.60 -12.80
N ASP A 110 -1.76 11.72 -11.55
CA ASP A 110 -1.07 10.62 -10.87
C ASP A 110 -2.00 9.47 -10.56
N ARG A 111 -3.24 9.77 -10.12
CA ARG A 111 -4.28 8.77 -9.85
C ARG A 111 -4.62 7.96 -11.10
N ARG A 112 -4.90 8.65 -12.22
CA ARG A 112 -5.19 8.02 -13.52
C ARG A 112 -4.04 7.12 -13.96
N ARG A 113 -2.81 7.60 -13.87
CA ARG A 113 -1.62 6.82 -14.26
C ARG A 113 -1.46 5.54 -13.45
N ILE A 114 -1.72 5.58 -12.13
CA ILE A 114 -1.65 4.41 -11.25
C ILE A 114 -2.73 3.38 -11.64
N VAL A 115 -3.97 3.82 -11.90
CA VAL A 115 -5.06 2.93 -12.30
C VAL A 115 -4.80 2.31 -13.68
N GLU A 116 -4.34 3.11 -14.65
CA GLU A 116 -3.97 2.66 -16.00
C GLU A 116 -2.91 1.54 -15.96
N VAL A 117 -1.80 1.76 -15.25
CA VAL A 117 -0.74 0.76 -15.12
C VAL A 117 -1.23 -0.52 -14.45
N ARG A 118 -2.12 -0.41 -13.44
CA ARG A 118 -2.71 -1.60 -12.81
C ARG A 118 -3.64 -2.33 -13.77
N ARG A 119 -4.47 -1.63 -14.53
CA ARG A 119 -5.37 -2.20 -15.54
C ARG A 119 -4.60 -3.00 -16.57
N GLU A 120 -3.60 -2.38 -17.22
CA GLU A 120 -2.75 -3.05 -18.23
C GLU A 120 -2.18 -4.37 -17.69
N ARG A 121 -1.76 -4.35 -16.42
CA ARG A 121 -1.19 -5.54 -15.78
C ARG A 121 -2.24 -6.63 -15.54
N VAL A 122 -3.42 -6.27 -15.04
CA VAL A 122 -4.50 -7.22 -14.75
C VAL A 122 -5.06 -7.83 -16.04
N GLU A 123 -5.23 -7.02 -17.10
CA GLU A 123 -5.65 -7.48 -18.42
C GLU A 123 -4.66 -8.49 -19.00
N HIS A 124 -3.36 -8.19 -18.93
CA HIS A 124 -2.32 -9.12 -19.39
C HIS A 124 -2.35 -10.44 -18.61
N GLU A 125 -2.45 -10.37 -17.28
CA GLU A 125 -2.52 -11.56 -16.43
C GLU A 125 -3.77 -12.39 -16.72
N LEU A 126 -4.94 -11.74 -16.90
CA LEU A 126 -6.19 -12.41 -17.24
C LEU A 126 -6.06 -13.19 -18.57
N ALA A 127 -5.52 -12.55 -19.60
CA ALA A 127 -5.32 -13.21 -20.90
C ALA A 127 -4.45 -14.46 -20.77
N LEU A 128 -3.35 -14.40 -20.04
CA LEU A 128 -2.49 -15.56 -19.78
C LEU A 128 -3.20 -16.67 -19.00
N GLN A 129 -4.02 -16.33 -18.00
CA GLN A 129 -4.76 -17.32 -17.22
C GLN A 129 -5.89 -17.97 -18.05
N GLU A 130 -6.54 -17.22 -18.93
CA GLU A 130 -7.57 -17.75 -19.86
C GLU A 130 -6.95 -18.67 -20.91
N GLU A 131 -5.79 -18.33 -21.47
CA GLU A 131 -5.04 -19.21 -22.38
C GLU A 131 -4.65 -20.53 -21.67
N LEU A 132 -4.16 -20.44 -20.44
CA LEU A 132 -3.82 -21.60 -19.63
C LEU A 132 -5.05 -22.47 -19.35
N ALA A 133 -6.19 -21.85 -19.05
CA ALA A 133 -7.44 -22.57 -18.81
C ALA A 133 -7.93 -23.32 -20.05
N ALA A 134 -7.70 -22.78 -21.25
CA ALA A 134 -8.11 -23.38 -22.52
C ALA A 134 -7.15 -24.53 -22.97
N ALA A 135 -5.90 -24.49 -22.56
CA ALA A 135 -4.84 -25.31 -23.17
C ALA A 135 -4.68 -26.72 -22.60
N ALA A 136 -5.25 -27.10 -21.47
CA ALA A 136 -4.89 -28.37 -20.83
C ALA A 136 -6.01 -29.04 -20.03
N ALA A 137 -5.98 -30.38 -20.03
CA ALA A 137 -6.63 -31.20 -18.99
C ALA A 137 -5.85 -31.01 -17.69
N HIS A 138 -6.35 -30.14 -16.82
CA HIS A 138 -5.79 -29.93 -15.50
C HIS A 138 -6.30 -30.98 -14.51
N ALA A 139 -5.50 -31.27 -13.49
CA ALA A 139 -6.02 -31.99 -12.34
C ALA A 139 -7.19 -31.22 -11.71
N PRO A 140 -8.23 -31.87 -11.17
CA PRO A 140 -9.48 -31.21 -10.73
C PRO A 140 -9.29 -30.06 -9.76
N TRP A 141 -8.27 -30.10 -8.91
CA TRP A 141 -7.93 -29.00 -8.00
C TRP A 141 -7.23 -27.84 -8.70
N GLY A 142 -6.42 -28.11 -9.72
CA GLY A 142 -5.79 -27.10 -10.56
C GLY A 142 -6.82 -26.28 -11.34
N GLU A 143 -7.83 -26.94 -11.92
CA GLU A 143 -8.95 -26.26 -12.61
C GLU A 143 -9.71 -25.31 -11.67
N ARG A 144 -9.96 -25.72 -10.42
CA ARG A 144 -10.63 -24.89 -9.43
C ARG A 144 -9.81 -23.63 -9.06
N VAL A 145 -8.50 -23.78 -8.89
CA VAL A 145 -7.61 -22.65 -8.61
C VAL A 145 -7.57 -21.69 -9.79
N LEU A 146 -7.50 -22.24 -11.01
CA LEU A 146 -7.45 -21.43 -12.23
C LEU A 146 -8.76 -20.66 -12.44
N ALA A 147 -9.91 -21.32 -12.29
CA ALA A 147 -11.22 -20.69 -12.36
C ALA A 147 -11.35 -19.56 -11.33
N PHE A 148 -10.96 -19.80 -10.08
CA PHE A 148 -10.93 -18.76 -9.05
C PHE A 148 -10.04 -17.57 -9.43
N THR A 149 -8.86 -17.83 -9.99
CA THR A 149 -7.91 -16.77 -10.40
C THR A 149 -8.51 -15.91 -11.51
N VAL A 150 -9.11 -16.53 -12.54
CA VAL A 150 -9.78 -15.83 -13.64
C VAL A 150 -10.92 -14.94 -13.11
N GLU A 151 -11.80 -15.49 -12.27
CA GLU A 151 -12.92 -14.71 -11.71
C GLU A 151 -12.44 -13.54 -10.81
N ARG A 152 -11.39 -13.74 -10.04
CA ARG A 152 -10.79 -12.69 -9.23
C ARG A 152 -10.25 -11.53 -10.09
N LEU A 153 -9.56 -11.86 -11.19
CA LEU A 153 -9.03 -10.85 -12.12
C LEU A 153 -10.16 -10.10 -12.85
N ARG A 154 -11.23 -10.79 -13.25
CA ARG A 154 -12.42 -10.17 -13.85
C ARG A 154 -13.09 -9.21 -12.86
N LEU A 155 -13.26 -9.61 -11.61
CA LEU A 155 -13.81 -8.75 -10.56
C LEU A 155 -12.95 -7.50 -10.35
N GLU A 156 -11.63 -7.65 -10.38
CA GLU A 156 -10.73 -6.52 -10.25
C GLU A 156 -10.86 -5.54 -11.45
N LEU A 157 -11.01 -6.03 -12.67
CA LEU A 157 -11.26 -5.16 -13.84
C LEU A 157 -12.56 -4.37 -13.72
N LEU A 158 -13.62 -4.96 -13.17
CA LEU A 158 -14.87 -4.24 -12.88
C LEU A 158 -14.62 -3.11 -11.87
N TRP A 159 -13.91 -3.39 -10.78
CA TRP A 159 -13.56 -2.38 -9.80
C TRP A 159 -12.68 -1.25 -10.38
N LEU A 160 -11.71 -1.58 -11.25
CA LEU A 160 -10.89 -0.58 -11.93
C LEU A 160 -11.75 0.32 -12.83
N THR A 161 -12.76 -0.21 -13.50
CA THR A 161 -13.71 0.59 -14.29
C THR A 161 -14.52 1.55 -13.41
N GLU A 162 -14.94 1.12 -12.22
CA GLU A 162 -15.60 1.99 -11.25
C GLU A 162 -14.68 3.12 -10.77
N LEU A 163 -13.40 2.81 -10.50
CA LEU A 163 -12.42 3.82 -10.10
C LEU A 163 -12.18 4.86 -11.20
N GLU A 164 -12.09 4.43 -12.46
CA GLU A 164 -11.94 5.34 -13.61
C GLU A 164 -13.13 6.28 -13.74
N ALA A 165 -14.36 5.78 -13.61
CA ALA A 165 -15.57 6.61 -13.64
C ALA A 165 -15.54 7.69 -12.54
N VAL A 166 -15.15 7.33 -11.31
CA VAL A 166 -15.01 8.31 -10.21
C VAL A 166 -13.90 9.33 -10.50
N LEU A 167 -12.81 8.92 -11.14
CA LEU A 167 -11.72 9.83 -11.49
C LEU A 167 -12.07 10.81 -12.61
N GLU A 168 -12.99 10.44 -13.51
CA GLU A 168 -13.54 11.33 -14.55
C GLU A 168 -14.45 12.40 -13.95
N GLU A 169 -15.28 12.02 -12.96
CA GLU A 169 -16.21 12.94 -12.28
C GLU A 169 -15.49 13.96 -11.37
N THR A 170 -14.30 13.60 -10.85
CA THR A 170 -13.59 14.39 -9.83
C THR A 170 -12.37 15.16 -10.38
N GLY A 171 -12.09 15.07 -11.65
CA GLY A 171 -10.96 15.71 -12.35
C GLY A 171 -11.34 16.93 -13.10
#